data_9faa9c66ffef2afe79100314e9c175cd
#
_entry.id   9faa9c66ffef2afe79100314e9c175cd
#
_cell.length_a   1.000
_cell.length_b   1.000
_cell.length_c   1.000
_cell.angle_alpha   90.00
_cell.angle_beta   90.00
_cell.angle_gamma   90.00
#
_symmetry.space_group_name_H-M   'P 1'
#
loop_
_entity.id
_entity.type
_entity.pdbx_description
1 polymer ?
#
loop_
_entity_poly.entity_id
_entity_poly.type
_entity_poly.pdbx_seq_one_letter_code
_entity_poly.pdbx_strand_id
1 'polypeptide(L)' 'MKLTRLHAADKLTFTLTGPEVQRALTLASLHEIRLLHIRALPAGVQAQVAGVDWLRLQALLQNL' A
#
# COMPACT_ATOMS: atom_id res chain seq x y z
N MET A 1 9.93 2.61 6.59
CA MET A 1 8.67 1.89 6.32
C MET A 1 8.97 0.57 5.67
N LYS A 2 8.20 -0.44 6.01
CA LYS A 2 8.38 -1.76 5.42
C LYS A 2 7.13 -2.14 4.62
N LEU A 3 7.35 -2.56 3.38
CA LEU A 3 6.30 -3.01 2.48
C LEU A 3 6.51 -4.49 2.18
N THR A 4 5.51 -5.30 2.51
CA THR A 4 5.52 -6.73 2.23
C THR A 4 4.35 -7.04 1.31
N ARG A 5 4.62 -7.82 0.27
CA ARG A 5 3.66 -8.12 -0.78
C ARG A 5 3.29 -9.59 -0.79
N LEU A 6 2.00 -9.86 -1.00
CA LEU A 6 1.50 -11.20 -1.23
C LEU A 6 0.66 -11.18 -2.51
N HIS A 7 1.13 -11.86 -3.54
CA HIS A 7 0.50 -11.83 -4.85
C HIS A 7 -0.65 -12.83 -4.96
N ALA A 8 -1.79 -12.39 -5.49
CA ALA A 8 -2.94 -13.25 -5.74
C ALA A 8 -3.73 -12.71 -6.94
N ALA A 9 -3.73 -13.44 -8.06
CA ALA A 9 -4.44 -13.09 -9.28
C ALA A 9 -4.03 -11.71 -9.80
N ASP A 10 -4.99 -10.88 -10.18
CA ASP A 10 -4.74 -9.54 -10.71
C ASP A 10 -4.74 -8.45 -9.65
N LYS A 11 -4.84 -8.84 -8.37
CA LYS A 11 -4.74 -7.93 -7.24
C LYS A 11 -3.60 -8.35 -6.34
N LEU A 12 -2.97 -7.37 -5.73
CA LEU A 12 -1.87 -7.60 -4.81
C LEU A 12 -2.30 -7.19 -3.41
N THR A 13 -2.09 -8.08 -2.45
CA THR A 13 -2.26 -7.75 -1.04
C THR A 13 -0.90 -7.35 -0.50
N PHE A 14 -0.86 -6.23 0.21
CA PHE A 14 0.39 -5.75 0.78
C PHE A 14 0.18 -5.29 2.21
N THR A 15 1.27 -5.27 2.96
CA THR A 15 1.30 -4.82 4.34
C THR A 15 2.32 -3.70 4.48
N LEU A 16 1.91 -2.62 5.11
CA LEU A 16 2.78 -1.49 5.42
C LEU A 16 2.95 -1.40 6.92
N THR A 17 4.20 -1.29 7.37
CA THR A 17 4.50 -1.10 8.79
C THR A 17 5.50 0.04 8.96
N GLY A 18 5.50 0.65 10.14
CA GLY A 18 6.44 1.72 10.45
C GLY A 18 5.75 3.06 10.67
N PRO A 19 6.52 4.12 10.97
CA PRO A 19 5.95 5.40 11.36
C PRO A 19 5.32 6.19 10.22
N GLU A 20 5.60 5.85 8.96
CA GLU A 20 5.13 6.61 7.80
C GLU A 20 3.88 6.02 7.14
N VAL A 21 3.21 5.07 7.80
CA VAL A 21 2.05 4.38 7.21
C VAL A 21 0.94 5.35 6.83
N GLN A 22 0.60 6.27 7.74
CA GLN A 22 -0.49 7.23 7.49
C GLN A 22 -0.17 8.12 6.29
N ARG A 23 1.08 8.53 6.18
CA ARG A 23 1.53 9.36 5.07
C ARG A 23 1.48 8.59 3.74
N ALA A 24 1.82 7.31 3.79
CA ALA A 24 1.73 6.45 2.61
C ALA A 24 0.30 6.35 2.11
N LEU A 25 -0.66 6.16 3.01
CA LEU A 25 -2.07 6.09 2.64
C LEU A 25 -2.55 7.39 2.02
N THR A 26 -2.14 8.52 2.60
CA THR A 26 -2.48 9.83 2.08
C THR A 26 -1.93 10.04 0.67
N LEU A 27 -0.67 9.67 0.45
CA LEU A 27 -0.05 9.80 -0.87
C LEU A 27 -0.77 8.94 -1.92
N ALA A 28 -1.12 7.71 -1.56
CA ALA A 28 -1.86 6.85 -2.49
C ALA A 28 -3.17 7.49 -2.90
N SER A 29 -3.89 8.07 -1.94
CA SER A 29 -5.15 8.75 -2.21
C SER A 29 -4.95 9.96 -3.11
N LEU A 30 -3.94 10.78 -2.84
CA LEU A 30 -3.66 11.98 -3.63
C LEU A 30 -3.31 11.65 -5.07
N HIS A 31 -2.69 10.50 -5.32
CA HIS A 31 -2.31 10.06 -6.65
C HIS A 31 -3.34 9.12 -7.28
N GLU A 32 -4.53 9.07 -6.67
CA GLU A 32 -5.65 8.30 -7.20
C GLU A 32 -5.35 6.81 -7.35
N ILE A 33 -4.49 6.28 -6.49
CA ILE A 33 -4.26 4.85 -6.40
C ILE A 33 -5.30 4.28 -5.44
N ARG A 34 -6.20 3.47 -5.95
CA ARG A 34 -7.29 2.92 -5.17
C ARG A 34 -6.83 1.75 -4.33
N LEU A 35 -6.95 1.88 -3.02
CA LEU A 35 -6.66 0.80 -2.10
C LEU A 35 -7.97 0.15 -1.65
N LEU A 36 -7.98 -1.18 -1.66
CA LEU A 36 -9.17 -1.96 -1.35
C LEU A 36 -8.94 -2.76 -0.07
N HIS A 37 -10.01 -3.03 0.64
CA HIS A 37 -9.99 -3.89 1.83
C HIS A 37 -8.93 -3.48 2.84
N ILE A 38 -8.89 -2.19 3.14
CA ILE A 38 -7.92 -1.65 4.10
C ILE A 38 -8.26 -2.19 5.49
N ARG A 39 -7.24 -2.73 6.15
CA ARG A 39 -7.40 -3.38 7.43
C ARG A 39 -6.28 -2.95 8.37
N ALA A 40 -6.66 -2.46 9.55
CA ALA A 40 -5.69 -2.04 10.55
C ALA A 40 -5.03 -3.25 11.20
N LEU A 41 -3.72 -3.15 11.39
CA LEU A 41 -2.91 -4.14 12.10
C LEU A 41 -2.25 -3.46 13.29
N PRO A 42 -1.75 -4.23 14.27
CA PRO A 42 -1.09 -3.62 15.44
C PRO A 42 0.07 -2.69 15.09
N ALA A 43 0.83 -2.99 14.04
CA ALA A 43 1.99 -2.20 13.68
C ALA A 43 1.85 -1.50 12.33
N GLY A 44 0.65 -1.52 11.72
CA GLY A 44 0.51 -0.91 10.41
C GLY A 44 -0.84 -1.18 9.77
N VAL A 45 -0.83 -1.47 8.47
CA VAL A 45 -2.06 -1.65 7.71
C VAL A 45 -1.84 -2.69 6.63
N GLN A 46 -2.90 -3.43 6.31
CA GLN A 46 -2.95 -4.35 5.19
C GLN A 46 -4.00 -3.85 4.21
N ALA A 47 -3.70 -3.92 2.92
CA ALA A 47 -4.63 -3.47 1.89
C ALA A 47 -4.37 -4.22 0.59
N GLN A 48 -5.28 -4.04 -0.37
CA GLN A 48 -5.14 -4.58 -1.70
C GLN A 48 -5.06 -3.45 -2.71
N VAL A 49 -4.33 -3.71 -3.80
CA VAL A 49 -4.22 -2.76 -4.91
C VAL A 49 -4.26 -3.55 -6.21
N ALA A 50 -4.81 -2.95 -7.25
CA ALA A 50 -4.79 -3.55 -8.57
C ALA A 50 -3.34 -3.73 -9.03
N GLY A 51 -3.04 -4.86 -9.69
CA GLY A 51 -1.69 -5.14 -10.16
C GLY A 51 -1.13 -4.05 -11.04
N VAL A 52 -2.00 -3.42 -11.87
CA VAL A 52 -1.56 -2.34 -12.76
C VAL A 52 -1.10 -1.10 -12.00
N ASP A 53 -1.53 -0.92 -10.77
CA ASP A 53 -1.13 0.23 -9.95
C ASP A 53 0.02 -0.06 -9.00
N TRP A 54 0.46 -1.31 -8.95
CA TRP A 54 1.48 -1.72 -7.99
C TRP A 54 2.80 -0.98 -8.15
N LEU A 55 3.27 -0.82 -9.40
CA LEU A 55 4.53 -0.12 -9.65
C LEU A 55 4.43 1.36 -9.30
N ARG A 56 3.28 1.97 -9.57
CA ARG A 56 3.05 3.36 -9.19
C ARG A 56 3.09 3.52 -7.67
N LEU A 57 2.45 2.60 -6.97
CA LEU A 57 2.45 2.63 -5.52
C LEU A 57 3.87 2.47 -4.96
N GLN A 58 4.63 1.51 -5.48
CA GLN A 58 6.01 1.33 -5.05
C GLN A 58 6.84 2.59 -5.26
N ALA A 59 6.69 3.23 -6.41
CA ALA A 59 7.43 4.45 -6.72
C ALA A 59 7.11 5.57 -5.72
N LEU A 60 5.84 5.72 -5.35
CA LEU A 60 5.44 6.73 -4.37
C LEU A 60 6.05 6.44 -2.99
N LEU A 61 6.06 5.17 -2.59
CA LEU A 61 6.50 4.79 -1.27
C LEU A 61 8.01 4.84 -1.11
N GLN A 62 8.76 4.78 -2.21
CA GLN A 62 10.21 4.88 -2.15
C GLN A 62 10.71 6.23 -1.65
N ASN A 63 9.88 7.25 -1.74
CA ASN A 63 10.25 8.61 -1.36
C ASN A 63 9.88 8.96 0.09
N LEU A 64 9.43 7.98 0.85
CA LEU A 64 9.06 8.21 2.24
C LEU A 64 10.22 7.91 3.21
#